data_1ee5b4a925e4a3899c0b50d79e476632
#
_entry.id   1ee5b4a925e4a3899c0b50d79e476632
#
_cell.length_a   1.000
_cell.length_b   1.000
_cell.length_c   1.000
_cell.angle_alpha   90.00
_cell.angle_beta   90.00
_cell.angle_gamma   90.00
#
_symmetry.space_group_name_H-M   'P 1'
#
loop_
_entity.id
_entity.type
_entity.pdbx_description
1 polymer ?
#
loop_
_entity_poly.entity_id
_entity_poly.type
_entity_poly.pdbx_seq_one_letter_code
_entity_poly.pdbx_strand_id
1 'polypeptide(L)'
;MPHYLIPDNEQLFVREFGQGQPVLVMSGLGMQSWQWLPFLYRHAKTHRFIIPDWRGFGGSQGCAIPELDAISSHWRDIDSLIEQLHLNDLVVIAYSMGATTAMHGMQYGNFSEQIAAYLHIDQTPKISVDDSWDYGLFGPQHQLFISILTELSQLLAQHQHIQYIKDLNSQARRQLAKLWLEFIGLQNSNRYSLKAF
;
A
#
# COMPACT_ATOMS: atom_id res chain seq x y z
N MET A 1 -7.68 -10.13 17.86
CA MET A 1 -7.05 -8.93 17.30
C MET A 1 -8.18 -8.01 16.88
N PRO A 2 -8.07 -6.72 17.15
CA PRO A 2 -9.20 -5.81 16.93
C PRO A 2 -9.44 -5.54 15.45
N HIS A 3 -10.70 -5.30 15.13
CA HIS A 3 -11.15 -4.71 13.88
C HIS A 3 -11.70 -3.32 14.21
N TYR A 4 -11.37 -2.35 13.40
CA TYR A 4 -11.84 -0.97 13.57
C TYR A 4 -12.80 -0.62 12.46
N LEU A 5 -13.89 0.05 12.82
CA LEU A 5 -14.86 0.52 11.84
C LEU A 5 -14.22 1.65 11.04
N ILE A 6 -14.22 1.51 9.74
CA ILE A 6 -13.70 2.50 8.80
C ILE A 6 -14.83 3.06 7.94
N PRO A 7 -14.60 4.12 7.16
CA PRO A 7 -15.58 4.61 6.19
C PRO A 7 -16.19 3.49 5.35
N ASP A 8 -17.43 3.67 4.92
CA ASP A 8 -18.24 2.69 4.16
C ASP A 8 -18.74 1.48 5.00
N ASN A 9 -18.70 1.59 6.36
CA ASN A 9 -19.11 0.56 7.31
C ASN A 9 -18.31 -0.76 7.21
N GLU A 10 -17.10 -0.69 6.69
CA GLU A 10 -16.17 -1.80 6.63
C GLU A 10 -15.36 -1.94 7.93
N GLN A 11 -14.76 -3.10 8.16
CA GLN A 11 -13.99 -3.37 9.38
C GLN A 11 -12.53 -3.68 9.04
N LEU A 12 -11.66 -2.70 9.25
CA LEU A 12 -10.23 -2.85 9.03
C LEU A 12 -9.59 -3.68 10.14
N PHE A 13 -8.90 -4.73 9.77
CA PHE A 13 -8.07 -5.49 10.69
C PHE A 13 -6.81 -4.71 11.02
N VAL A 14 -6.51 -4.59 12.32
CA VAL A 14 -5.29 -3.95 12.81
C VAL A 14 -4.55 -4.89 13.76
N ARG A 15 -3.30 -5.15 13.46
CA ARG A 15 -2.43 -5.85 14.40
C ARG A 15 -1.85 -4.86 15.39
N GLU A 16 -2.17 -5.07 16.66
CA GLU A 16 -1.60 -4.27 17.74
C GLU A 16 -0.78 -5.15 18.69
N PHE A 17 0.37 -4.63 19.10
CA PHE A 17 1.18 -5.24 20.17
C PHE A 17 2.17 -4.23 20.74
N GLY A 18 2.67 -4.53 21.96
CA GLY A 18 3.61 -3.66 22.67
C GLY A 18 2.93 -2.58 23.49
N GLN A 19 3.76 -1.72 24.09
CA GLN A 19 3.32 -0.61 24.96
C GLN A 19 4.31 0.56 24.86
N GLY A 20 3.85 1.77 25.19
CA GLY A 20 4.67 2.98 25.15
C GLY A 20 4.42 3.83 23.91
N GLN A 21 5.46 4.37 23.29
CA GLN A 21 5.36 5.27 22.13
C GLN A 21 4.57 4.64 20.99
N PRO A 22 3.50 5.29 20.49
CA PRO A 22 2.72 4.74 19.38
C PRO A 22 3.52 4.79 18.08
N VAL A 23 3.54 3.65 17.38
CA VAL A 23 4.18 3.48 16.07
C VAL A 23 3.15 2.98 15.08
N LEU A 24 2.77 3.82 14.14
CA LEU A 24 1.93 3.44 13.02
C LEU A 24 2.81 2.88 11.89
N VAL A 25 2.50 1.65 11.45
CA VAL A 25 3.24 0.99 10.37
C VAL A 25 2.34 0.86 9.16
N MET A 26 2.68 1.58 8.10
CA MET A 26 1.94 1.60 6.83
C MET A 26 2.67 0.74 5.80
N SER A 27 2.10 -0.42 5.50
CA SER A 27 2.71 -1.47 4.69
C SER A 27 2.72 -1.15 3.18
N GLY A 28 3.57 -1.84 2.43
CA GLY A 28 3.52 -1.86 0.97
C GLY A 28 2.33 -2.66 0.43
N LEU A 29 2.09 -2.57 -0.87
CA LEU A 29 1.03 -3.30 -1.56
C LEU A 29 1.20 -4.83 -1.36
N GLY A 30 0.13 -5.49 -0.95
CA GLY A 30 0.11 -6.94 -0.76
C GLY A 30 0.78 -7.44 0.53
N MET A 31 1.46 -6.57 1.27
CA MET A 31 2.03 -6.93 2.57
C MET A 31 0.95 -7.06 3.63
N GLN A 32 1.17 -8.03 4.53
CA GLN A 32 0.32 -8.25 5.69
C GLN A 32 1.06 -7.87 6.98
N SER A 33 0.32 -7.40 7.96
CA SER A 33 0.84 -6.89 9.23
C SER A 33 1.77 -7.86 9.99
N TRP A 34 1.57 -9.17 9.85
CA TRP A 34 2.41 -10.17 10.51
C TRP A 34 3.86 -10.21 9.98
N GLN A 35 4.08 -9.76 8.73
CA GLN A 35 5.42 -9.75 8.12
C GLN A 35 6.37 -8.76 8.80
N TRP A 36 5.85 -7.79 9.54
CA TRP A 36 6.63 -6.85 10.33
C TRP A 36 7.12 -7.41 11.67
N LEU A 37 6.51 -8.48 12.18
CA LEU A 37 6.83 -9.00 13.51
C LEU A 37 8.33 -9.34 13.73
N PRO A 38 9.05 -9.95 12.77
CA PRO A 38 10.46 -10.26 12.95
C PRO A 38 11.35 -9.03 13.21
N PHE A 39 10.92 -7.87 12.71
CA PHE A 39 11.67 -6.61 12.84
C PHE A 39 11.28 -5.82 14.10
N LEU A 40 10.01 -5.85 14.48
CA LEU A 40 9.44 -4.93 15.46
C LEU A 40 9.26 -5.55 16.85
N TYR A 41 9.09 -6.86 16.96
CA TYR A 41 8.74 -7.53 18.22
C TYR A 41 9.73 -7.25 19.35
N ARG A 42 11.02 -7.16 19.05
CA ARG A 42 12.07 -6.83 20.03
C ARG A 42 11.91 -5.46 20.69
N HIS A 43 11.15 -4.56 20.08
CA HIS A 43 10.92 -3.20 20.57
C HIS A 43 9.57 -3.04 21.30
N ALA A 44 8.80 -4.11 21.46
CA ALA A 44 7.45 -4.10 22.04
C ALA A 44 7.39 -3.65 23.52
N LYS A 45 8.53 -3.61 24.22
CA LYS A 45 8.58 -3.10 25.61
C LYS A 45 8.49 -1.58 25.72
N THR A 46 8.85 -0.87 24.67
CA THR A 46 8.93 0.60 24.64
C THR A 46 8.06 1.25 23.57
N HIS A 47 7.56 0.45 22.61
CA HIS A 47 6.76 0.94 21.50
C HIS A 47 5.47 0.11 21.37
N ARG A 48 4.34 0.81 21.18
CA ARG A 48 3.06 0.23 20.80
C ARG A 48 2.93 0.27 19.28
N PHE A 49 3.00 -0.87 18.63
CA PHE A 49 2.88 -0.98 17.18
C PHE A 49 1.42 -1.15 16.77
N ILE A 50 1.01 -0.39 15.76
CA ILE A 50 -0.32 -0.34 15.18
C ILE A 50 -0.12 -0.56 13.68
N ILE A 51 -0.51 -1.75 13.18
CA ILE A 51 -0.19 -2.21 11.83
C ILE A 51 -1.49 -2.65 11.14
N PRO A 52 -2.15 -1.79 10.38
CA PRO A 52 -3.33 -2.17 9.62
C PRO A 52 -2.97 -3.09 8.45
N ASP A 53 -3.84 -4.06 8.16
CA ASP A 53 -3.85 -4.73 6.87
C ASP A 53 -4.76 -3.92 5.91
N TRP A 54 -4.23 -3.58 4.74
CA TRP A 54 -5.00 -2.82 3.75
C TRP A 54 -6.25 -3.59 3.30
N ARG A 55 -7.30 -2.87 2.88
CA ARG A 55 -8.52 -3.46 2.29
C ARG A 55 -8.14 -4.46 1.19
N GLY A 56 -8.76 -5.63 1.18
CA GLY A 56 -8.49 -6.73 0.26
C GLY A 56 -7.30 -7.62 0.63
N PHE A 57 -6.58 -7.33 1.74
CA PHE A 57 -5.41 -8.11 2.14
C PHE A 57 -5.50 -8.59 3.60
N GLY A 58 -4.81 -9.69 3.88
CA GLY A 58 -4.64 -10.22 5.22
C GLY A 58 -5.94 -10.38 5.99
N GLY A 59 -6.00 -9.82 7.19
CA GLY A 59 -7.21 -9.81 8.03
C GLY A 59 -8.32 -8.90 7.51
N SER A 60 -8.03 -8.01 6.56
CA SER A 60 -8.98 -7.11 5.89
C SER A 60 -9.38 -7.59 4.48
N GLN A 61 -9.13 -8.87 4.15
CA GLN A 61 -9.42 -9.42 2.81
C GLN A 61 -10.91 -9.39 2.44
N GLY A 62 -11.80 -9.33 3.43
CA GLY A 62 -13.25 -9.23 3.22
C GLY A 62 -13.77 -7.82 3.03
N CYS A 63 -12.93 -6.79 3.26
CA CYS A 63 -13.35 -5.40 3.07
C CYS A 63 -13.53 -5.08 1.59
N ALA A 64 -14.65 -4.42 1.27
CA ALA A 64 -14.89 -3.92 -0.07
C ALA A 64 -13.82 -2.90 -0.47
N ILE A 65 -13.34 -3.00 -1.70
CA ILE A 65 -12.42 -2.02 -2.29
C ILE A 65 -13.29 -0.90 -2.86
N PRO A 66 -13.13 0.35 -2.40
CA PRO A 66 -13.95 1.45 -2.90
C PRO A 66 -13.63 1.76 -4.37
N GLU A 67 -14.60 2.36 -5.07
CA GLU A 67 -14.45 2.78 -6.47
C GLU A 67 -13.46 3.94 -6.66
N LEU A 68 -13.14 4.65 -5.58
CA LEU A 68 -12.14 5.72 -5.57
C LEU A 68 -10.73 5.17 -5.74
N ASP A 69 -9.77 6.05 -6.04
CA ASP A 69 -8.37 5.65 -6.05
C ASP A 69 -7.94 5.04 -4.70
N ALA A 70 -7.04 4.06 -4.77
CA ALA A 70 -6.63 3.29 -3.61
C ALA A 70 -5.94 4.15 -2.54
N ILE A 71 -5.16 5.16 -2.95
CA ILE A 71 -4.36 5.97 -2.04
C ILE A 71 -5.23 6.87 -1.17
N SER A 72 -6.19 7.61 -1.78
CA SER A 72 -7.13 8.42 -1.02
C SER A 72 -8.00 7.58 -0.07
N SER A 73 -8.43 6.40 -0.52
CA SER A 73 -9.23 5.49 0.30
C SER A 73 -8.42 4.95 1.48
N HIS A 74 -7.20 4.51 1.25
CA HIS A 74 -6.32 4.05 2.32
C HIS A 74 -5.99 5.16 3.32
N TRP A 75 -5.79 6.40 2.84
CA TRP A 75 -5.60 7.51 3.74
C TRP A 75 -6.84 7.75 4.64
N ARG A 76 -8.05 7.76 4.08
CA ARG A 76 -9.28 7.92 4.87
C ARG A 76 -9.44 6.82 5.93
N ASP A 77 -9.04 5.58 5.63
CA ASP A 77 -9.05 4.49 6.60
C ASP A 77 -8.06 4.73 7.74
N ILE A 78 -6.85 5.19 7.41
CA ILE A 78 -5.81 5.52 8.40
C ILE A 78 -6.21 6.70 9.26
N ASP A 79 -6.75 7.76 8.68
CA ASP A 79 -7.21 8.96 9.38
C ASP A 79 -8.31 8.58 10.41
N SER A 80 -9.31 7.81 9.97
CA SER A 80 -10.33 7.26 10.85
C SER A 80 -9.76 6.39 11.97
N LEU A 81 -8.74 5.57 11.69
CA LEU A 81 -8.07 4.76 12.72
C LEU A 81 -7.32 5.63 13.74
N ILE A 82 -6.64 6.67 13.30
CA ILE A 82 -5.93 7.63 14.15
C ILE A 82 -6.91 8.31 15.10
N GLU A 83 -8.04 8.78 14.58
CA GLU A 83 -9.10 9.39 15.37
C GLU A 83 -9.67 8.43 16.43
N GLN A 84 -10.04 7.20 16.03
CA GLN A 84 -10.62 6.20 16.93
C GLN A 84 -9.66 5.77 18.04
N LEU A 85 -8.38 5.72 17.78
CA LEU A 85 -7.35 5.34 18.74
C LEU A 85 -6.78 6.54 19.52
N HIS A 86 -7.24 7.76 19.22
CA HIS A 86 -6.76 9.02 19.81
C HIS A 86 -5.24 9.13 19.75
N LEU A 87 -4.66 8.83 18.57
CA LEU A 87 -3.23 8.81 18.38
C LEU A 87 -2.68 10.22 18.16
N ASN A 88 -1.62 10.54 18.90
CA ASN A 88 -0.87 11.78 18.78
C ASN A 88 0.63 11.47 18.91
N ASP A 89 1.48 12.37 18.47
CA ASP A 89 2.94 12.21 18.53
C ASP A 89 3.42 10.89 17.94
N LEU A 90 2.86 10.51 16.79
CA LEU A 90 3.12 9.24 16.12
C LEU A 90 4.55 9.14 15.62
N VAL A 91 5.19 7.99 15.87
CA VAL A 91 6.27 7.53 14.99
C VAL A 91 5.62 6.77 13.84
N VAL A 92 5.93 7.16 12.61
CA VAL A 92 5.38 6.52 11.41
C VAL A 92 6.47 5.78 10.66
N ILE A 93 6.25 4.49 10.38
CA ILE A 93 7.07 3.69 9.48
C ILE A 93 6.23 3.43 8.24
N ALA A 94 6.64 3.98 7.09
CA ALA A 94 5.88 3.88 5.86
C ALA A 94 6.73 3.28 4.73
N TYR A 95 6.25 2.19 4.17
CA TYR A 95 6.94 1.42 3.14
C TYR A 95 6.16 1.40 1.83
N SER A 96 6.82 1.72 0.71
CA SER A 96 6.26 1.63 -0.64
C SER A 96 4.89 2.32 -0.75
N MET A 97 3.82 1.62 -1.10
CA MET A 97 2.45 2.16 -1.16
C MET A 97 2.02 2.84 0.16
N GLY A 98 2.44 2.31 1.31
CA GLY A 98 2.20 2.96 2.62
C GLY A 98 2.86 4.32 2.72
N ALA A 99 4.06 4.50 2.14
CA ALA A 99 4.73 5.80 2.09
C ALA A 99 3.99 6.78 1.15
N THR A 100 3.46 6.31 0.02
CA THR A 100 2.60 7.12 -0.86
C THR A 100 1.34 7.57 -0.12
N THR A 101 0.69 6.67 0.60
CA THR A 101 -0.50 6.99 1.41
C THR A 101 -0.18 8.00 2.52
N ALA A 102 0.96 7.85 3.20
CA ALA A 102 1.41 8.81 4.21
C ALA A 102 1.66 10.20 3.61
N MET A 103 2.37 10.28 2.49
CA MET A 103 2.61 11.56 1.78
C MET A 103 1.29 12.21 1.33
N HIS A 104 0.33 11.42 0.87
CA HIS A 104 -1.02 11.90 0.53
C HIS A 104 -1.69 12.54 1.76
N GLY A 105 -1.66 11.89 2.91
CA GLY A 105 -2.19 12.42 4.17
C GLY A 105 -1.49 13.69 4.64
N MET A 106 -0.19 13.80 4.44
CA MET A 106 0.57 15.02 4.74
C MET A 106 0.23 16.18 3.81
N GLN A 107 -0.07 15.90 2.54
CA GLN A 107 -0.36 16.91 1.53
C GLN A 107 -1.81 17.39 1.56
N TYR A 108 -2.77 16.50 1.74
CA TYR A 108 -4.20 16.75 1.59
C TYR A 108 -5.00 16.63 2.89
N GLY A 109 -4.35 16.20 3.98
CA GLY A 109 -4.88 16.11 5.33
C GLY A 109 -4.01 16.87 6.32
N ASN A 110 -4.18 16.55 7.60
CA ASN A 110 -3.42 17.13 8.70
C ASN A 110 -2.41 16.14 9.31
N PHE A 111 -2.04 15.10 8.57
CA PHE A 111 -1.20 14.02 9.11
C PHE A 111 0.16 14.51 9.63
N SER A 112 0.76 15.51 8.98
CA SER A 112 2.02 16.09 9.43
C SER A 112 1.98 16.64 10.85
N GLU A 113 0.83 17.13 11.33
CA GLU A 113 0.64 17.67 12.68
C GLU A 113 0.60 16.57 13.74
N GLN A 114 0.33 15.34 13.36
CA GLN A 114 0.19 14.17 14.23
C GLN A 114 1.48 13.36 14.37
N ILE A 115 2.51 13.68 13.54
CA ILE A 115 3.74 12.92 13.41
C ILE A 115 4.88 13.54 14.23
N ALA A 116 5.43 12.76 15.16
CA ALA A 116 6.67 13.11 15.87
C ALA A 116 7.94 12.71 15.10
N ALA A 117 7.89 11.57 14.38
CA ALA A 117 8.99 11.09 13.54
C ALA A 117 8.47 10.25 12.38
N TYR A 118 9.13 10.37 11.22
CA TYR A 118 8.74 9.68 9.99
C TYR A 118 9.90 8.92 9.37
N LEU A 119 9.74 7.61 9.20
CA LEU A 119 10.66 6.75 8.49
C LEU A 119 10.06 6.37 7.13
N HIS A 120 10.62 6.96 6.07
CA HIS A 120 10.24 6.71 4.68
C HIS A 120 11.09 5.58 4.09
N ILE A 121 10.46 4.53 3.59
CA ILE A 121 11.15 3.37 3.06
C ILE A 121 10.66 3.07 1.63
N ASP A 122 11.62 3.05 0.71
CA ASP A 122 11.48 2.53 -0.66
C ASP A 122 10.28 3.10 -1.44
N GLN A 123 10.20 4.43 -1.49
CA GLN A 123 9.23 5.13 -2.34
C GLN A 123 9.81 6.46 -2.83
N THR A 124 9.46 6.83 -4.05
CA THR A 124 9.76 8.15 -4.62
C THR A 124 8.76 9.20 -4.11
N PRO A 125 9.18 10.47 -3.94
CA PRO A 125 8.29 11.53 -3.51
C PRO A 125 7.21 11.89 -4.53
N LYS A 126 7.41 11.58 -5.80
CA LYS A 126 6.45 11.74 -6.89
C LYS A 126 6.45 10.50 -7.75
N ILE A 127 5.30 9.83 -7.84
CA ILE A 127 5.13 8.57 -8.56
C ILE A 127 5.14 8.77 -10.08
N SER A 128 4.52 9.84 -10.57
CA SER A 128 4.47 10.14 -12.00
C SER A 128 5.83 10.60 -12.53
N VAL A 129 6.05 10.35 -13.80
CA VAL A 129 7.16 10.90 -14.59
C VAL A 129 6.61 11.97 -15.51
N ASP A 130 7.25 13.13 -15.54
CA ASP A 130 6.93 14.24 -16.44
C ASP A 130 8.18 15.11 -16.69
N ASP A 131 8.05 16.19 -17.45
CA ASP A 131 9.16 17.07 -17.84
C ASP A 131 9.94 17.66 -16.65
N SER A 132 9.36 17.65 -15.43
CA SER A 132 9.98 18.17 -14.23
C SER A 132 10.59 17.07 -13.33
N TRP A 133 10.30 15.79 -13.62
CA TRP A 133 10.68 14.68 -12.76
C TRP A 133 10.80 13.34 -13.50
N ASP A 134 12.01 12.89 -13.70
CA ASP A 134 12.32 11.61 -14.39
C ASP A 134 12.38 10.39 -13.45
N TYR A 135 12.37 10.63 -12.12
CA TYR A 135 12.63 9.61 -11.10
C TYR A 135 11.35 9.03 -10.48
N GLY A 136 10.24 9.11 -11.19
CA GLY A 136 8.98 8.48 -10.77
C GLY A 136 9.03 6.95 -10.84
N LEU A 137 7.92 6.33 -10.51
CA LEU A 137 7.82 4.87 -10.47
C LEU A 137 8.16 4.26 -11.84
N PHE A 138 9.15 3.36 -11.86
CA PHE A 138 9.77 2.76 -13.06
C PHE A 138 10.56 3.73 -13.96
N GLY A 139 10.74 4.99 -13.57
CA GLY A 139 11.59 5.94 -14.29
C GLY A 139 11.30 5.98 -15.80
N PRO A 140 12.30 5.77 -16.68
CA PRO A 140 12.10 5.80 -18.14
C PRO A 140 11.07 4.79 -18.67
N GLN A 141 10.75 3.76 -17.89
CA GLN A 141 9.77 2.72 -18.26
C GLN A 141 8.35 3.02 -17.72
N HIS A 142 8.13 4.19 -17.15
CA HIS A 142 6.85 4.59 -16.56
C HIS A 142 5.67 4.45 -17.54
N GLN A 143 5.84 4.85 -18.79
CA GLN A 143 4.79 4.74 -19.80
C GLN A 143 4.42 3.28 -20.11
N LEU A 144 5.41 2.39 -20.14
CA LEU A 144 5.17 0.95 -20.31
C LEU A 144 4.43 0.38 -19.09
N PHE A 145 4.78 0.79 -17.89
CA PHE A 145 4.07 0.42 -16.66
C PHE A 145 2.59 0.85 -16.72
N ILE A 146 2.30 2.09 -17.12
CA ILE A 146 0.93 2.60 -17.27
C ILE A 146 0.16 1.79 -18.33
N SER A 147 0.80 1.44 -19.43
CA SER A 147 0.19 0.58 -20.47
C SER A 147 -0.21 -0.79 -19.92
N ILE A 148 0.69 -1.44 -19.17
CA ILE A 148 0.41 -2.74 -18.53
C ILE A 148 -0.77 -2.64 -17.56
N LEU A 149 -0.80 -1.61 -16.71
CA LEU A 149 -1.91 -1.39 -15.78
C LEU A 149 -3.25 -1.16 -16.51
N THR A 150 -3.22 -0.39 -17.59
CA THR A 150 -4.41 -0.10 -18.40
C THR A 150 -4.96 -1.38 -19.02
N GLU A 151 -4.09 -2.19 -19.65
CA GLU A 151 -4.51 -3.48 -20.23
C GLU A 151 -5.00 -4.45 -19.17
N LEU A 152 -4.36 -4.50 -17.99
CA LEU A 152 -4.81 -5.31 -16.86
C LEU A 152 -6.20 -4.89 -16.38
N SER A 153 -6.42 -3.59 -16.20
CA SER A 153 -7.72 -3.03 -15.79
C SER A 153 -8.82 -3.38 -16.80
N GLN A 154 -8.55 -3.27 -18.10
CA GLN A 154 -9.49 -3.65 -19.15
C GLN A 154 -9.80 -5.15 -19.12
N LEU A 155 -8.79 -6.00 -18.93
CA LEU A 155 -8.98 -7.44 -18.82
C LEU A 155 -9.85 -7.79 -17.60
N LEU A 156 -9.59 -7.18 -16.44
CA LEU A 156 -10.38 -7.40 -15.23
C LEU A 156 -11.82 -6.90 -15.40
N ALA A 157 -12.02 -5.73 -16.00
CA ALA A 157 -13.35 -5.18 -16.26
C ALA A 157 -14.21 -6.09 -17.16
N GLN A 158 -13.60 -6.75 -18.15
CA GLN A 158 -14.29 -7.71 -19.01
C GLN A 158 -14.70 -9.01 -18.29
N HIS A 159 -14.09 -9.31 -17.13
CA HIS A 159 -14.25 -10.55 -16.40
C HIS A 159 -14.68 -10.35 -14.94
N GLN A 160 -15.37 -9.25 -14.62
CA GLN A 160 -15.81 -8.89 -13.26
C GLN A 160 -16.61 -9.99 -12.54
N HIS A 161 -17.31 -10.84 -13.29
CA HIS A 161 -18.10 -11.94 -12.76
C HIS A 161 -17.27 -13.17 -12.36
N ILE A 162 -15.97 -13.17 -12.62
CA ILE A 162 -15.07 -14.29 -12.35
C ILE A 162 -14.28 -14.03 -11.05
N GLN A 163 -14.43 -14.91 -10.08
CA GLN A 163 -13.76 -14.79 -8.77
C GLN A 163 -12.37 -15.43 -8.74
N TYR A 164 -12.11 -16.42 -9.60
CA TYR A 164 -10.84 -17.16 -9.56
C TYR A 164 -10.18 -17.20 -10.94
N ILE A 165 -8.87 -17.01 -10.98
CA ILE A 165 -8.06 -17.06 -12.22
C ILE A 165 -8.26 -18.37 -13.00
N LYS A 166 -8.48 -19.49 -12.29
CA LYS A 166 -8.75 -20.80 -12.91
C LYS A 166 -10.03 -20.81 -13.77
N ASP A 167 -10.98 -19.93 -13.48
CA ASP A 167 -12.28 -19.86 -14.16
C ASP A 167 -12.27 -18.94 -15.39
N LEU A 168 -11.18 -18.19 -15.58
CA LEU A 168 -10.94 -17.45 -16.82
C LEU A 168 -10.81 -18.40 -18.01
N ASN A 169 -11.29 -17.98 -19.18
CA ASN A 169 -11.05 -18.71 -20.42
C ASN A 169 -9.54 -18.72 -20.78
N SER A 170 -9.16 -19.62 -21.69
CA SER A 170 -7.74 -19.82 -22.03
C SER A 170 -7.08 -18.58 -22.68
N GLN A 171 -7.84 -17.72 -23.36
CA GLN A 171 -7.33 -16.49 -23.94
C GLN A 171 -7.02 -15.45 -22.85
N ALA A 172 -7.98 -15.20 -21.94
CA ALA A 172 -7.81 -14.28 -20.83
C ALA A 172 -6.68 -14.72 -19.89
N ARG A 173 -6.54 -16.03 -19.62
CA ARG A 173 -5.40 -16.55 -18.84
C ARG A 173 -4.05 -16.30 -19.50
N ARG A 174 -3.94 -16.48 -20.82
CA ARG A 174 -2.70 -16.17 -21.56
C ARG A 174 -2.38 -14.68 -21.54
N GLN A 175 -3.39 -13.82 -21.70
CA GLN A 175 -3.20 -12.38 -21.64
C GLN A 175 -2.76 -11.93 -20.25
N LEU A 176 -3.40 -12.42 -19.19
CA LEU A 176 -3.01 -12.15 -17.80
C LEU A 176 -1.56 -12.59 -17.53
N ALA A 177 -1.19 -13.79 -17.97
CA ALA A 177 0.17 -14.31 -17.81
C ALA A 177 1.21 -13.45 -18.56
N LYS A 178 0.89 -12.98 -19.78
CA LYS A 178 1.75 -12.08 -20.54
C LYS A 178 1.98 -10.76 -19.79
N LEU A 179 0.89 -10.09 -19.35
CA LEU A 179 0.98 -8.83 -18.60
C LEU A 179 1.77 -8.98 -17.29
N TRP A 180 1.59 -10.10 -16.60
CA TRP A 180 2.33 -10.42 -15.40
C TRP A 180 3.83 -10.59 -15.65
N LEU A 181 4.21 -11.28 -16.72
CA LEU A 181 5.62 -11.43 -17.10
C LEU A 181 6.26 -10.10 -17.50
N GLU A 182 5.54 -9.24 -18.22
CA GLU A 182 5.99 -7.89 -18.56
C GLU A 182 6.20 -7.05 -17.30
N PHE A 183 5.26 -7.08 -16.35
CA PHE A 183 5.40 -6.39 -15.07
C PHE A 183 6.60 -6.88 -14.25
N ILE A 184 6.84 -8.18 -14.17
CA ILE A 184 8.03 -8.74 -13.52
C ILE A 184 9.30 -8.29 -14.25
N GLY A 185 9.28 -8.22 -15.57
CA GLY A 185 10.38 -7.71 -16.38
C GLY A 185 10.76 -6.28 -16.02
N LEU A 186 9.78 -5.40 -15.83
CA LEU A 186 9.99 -4.03 -15.37
C LEU A 186 10.67 -3.97 -13.99
N GLN A 187 10.20 -4.76 -13.04
CA GLN A 187 10.79 -4.82 -11.70
C GLN A 187 12.24 -5.30 -11.72
N ASN A 188 12.57 -6.25 -12.58
CA ASN A 188 13.93 -6.78 -12.69
C ASN A 188 14.88 -5.78 -13.34
N SER A 189 14.45 -5.02 -14.34
CA SER A 189 15.29 -4.00 -14.98
C SER A 189 15.66 -2.87 -14.02
N ASN A 190 14.76 -2.46 -13.14
CA ASN A 190 15.04 -1.49 -12.08
C ASN A 190 16.08 -1.99 -11.06
N ARG A 191 16.08 -3.28 -10.73
CA ARG A 191 17.09 -3.87 -9.81
C ARG A 191 18.52 -3.82 -10.38
N TYR A 192 18.69 -3.87 -11.69
CA TYR A 192 20.01 -3.78 -12.32
C TYR A 192 20.53 -2.34 -12.42
N SER A 193 19.65 -1.35 -12.52
CA SER A 193 20.06 0.06 -12.54
C SER A 193 20.59 0.53 -11.18
N LEU A 194 20.13 -0.04 -10.07
CA LEU A 194 20.64 0.22 -8.70
C LEU A 194 22.03 -0.35 -8.44
N LYS A 195 22.57 -1.23 -9.31
CA LYS A 195 23.96 -1.74 -9.21
C LYS A 195 25.00 -0.87 -9.93
N ALA A 196 24.58 0.21 -10.57
CA ALA A 196 25.44 1.15 -11.27
C ALA A 196 25.81 2.39 -10.43
N PHE A 197 25.41 2.42 -9.17
CA PHE A 197 25.82 3.37 -8.15
C PHE A 197 26.54 2.60 -7.02
#